data_30a020ce528565c640422e21a2e3ac84
#
_entry.id   30a020ce528565c640422e21a2e3ac84
#
_cell.length_a   1.000
_cell.length_b   1.000
_cell.length_c   1.000
_cell.angle_alpha   90.00
_cell.angle_beta   90.00
_cell.angle_gamma   90.00
#
_symmetry.space_group_name_H-M   'P 1'
#
loop_
_entity.id
_entity.type
_entity.pdbx_description
1 polymer ?
#
loop_
_entity_poly.entity_id
_entity_poly.type
_entity_poly.pdbx_seq_one_letter_code
_entity_poly.pdbx_strand_id
1 'polypeptide(L)'
;MVSILMAHAIALPDVSQVVRVLAADATRMNSQLLAAALERDKRFQVLEPVSDARGIIAAVAKEKPSVVVISAELDDDKRKGFEVARELHALHGETRVVMLLDSSERSQVVEAFRTGARGVFSRSESLTSLARCIQCVSEGQIWANSKELRYILEALGEALPLRVVDTRGAALLSRREVEVVRCVAEGLSNREIAQRLGLTEHTVKNYLFRIFDKLGVSKRVEVVLYAYSLGSAAEVSGPNNGNGKKLAPIAASKVVGTSETKTVSQFPAPAISRLAKA
;
A
#
# COMPACT_ATOMS: atom_id res chain seq x y z
N MET A 1 -21.09 -46.57 -3.07
CA MET A 1 -20.81 -45.33 -2.35
C MET A 1 -19.76 -44.56 -3.16
N VAL A 2 -20.21 -43.61 -3.96
CA VAL A 2 -19.38 -42.86 -4.91
C VAL A 2 -18.97 -41.55 -4.23
N SER A 3 -17.66 -41.40 -4.01
CA SER A 3 -17.05 -40.25 -3.39
C SER A 3 -16.99 -39.13 -4.43
N ILE A 4 -17.75 -38.04 -4.19
CA ILE A 4 -17.73 -36.81 -5.02
C ILE A 4 -16.52 -35.97 -4.57
N LEU A 5 -15.43 -36.11 -5.33
CA LEU A 5 -14.32 -35.13 -5.26
C LEU A 5 -14.75 -33.89 -6.06
N MET A 6 -15.20 -32.85 -5.37
CA MET A 6 -15.33 -31.51 -5.95
C MET A 6 -13.93 -30.95 -6.13
N ALA A 7 -13.37 -31.07 -7.32
CA ALA A 7 -12.22 -30.30 -7.76
C ALA A 7 -12.67 -28.84 -7.93
N HIS A 8 -12.25 -27.99 -7.03
CA HIS A 8 -12.24 -26.54 -7.28
C HIS A 8 -11.21 -26.29 -8.38
N ALA A 9 -11.69 -26.27 -9.62
CA ALA A 9 -10.91 -25.74 -10.73
C ALA A 9 -10.68 -24.26 -10.46
N ILE A 10 -9.46 -23.90 -10.09
CA ILE A 10 -8.98 -22.52 -10.17
C ILE A 10 -8.99 -22.20 -11.66
N ALA A 11 -10.02 -21.50 -12.13
CA ALA A 11 -10.10 -20.99 -13.49
C ALA A 11 -8.88 -20.08 -13.69
N LEU A 12 -7.97 -20.49 -14.55
CA LEU A 12 -6.92 -19.62 -15.06
C LEU A 12 -7.60 -18.43 -15.74
N PRO A 13 -7.18 -17.19 -15.49
CA PRO A 13 -7.80 -16.03 -16.13
C PRO A 13 -7.65 -16.15 -17.65
N ASP A 14 -8.76 -15.99 -18.34
CA ASP A 14 -8.81 -15.95 -19.80
C ASP A 14 -8.01 -14.73 -20.30
N VAL A 15 -6.89 -14.97 -20.95
CA VAL A 15 -5.88 -13.97 -21.37
C VAL A 15 -6.39 -13.08 -22.54
N SER A 16 -7.62 -13.25 -22.98
CA SER A 16 -8.16 -12.58 -24.18
C SER A 16 -9.24 -11.54 -23.92
N GLN A 17 -9.59 -11.22 -22.69
CA GLN A 17 -10.63 -10.23 -22.41
C GLN A 17 -10.04 -8.80 -22.40
N VAL A 18 -10.39 -7.99 -23.40
CA VAL A 18 -10.05 -6.56 -23.46
C VAL A 18 -10.59 -5.85 -22.21
N VAL A 19 -9.72 -5.16 -21.48
CA VAL A 19 -10.08 -4.46 -20.24
C VAL A 19 -10.78 -3.15 -20.57
N ARG A 20 -12.03 -2.98 -20.14
CA ARG A 20 -12.78 -1.71 -20.31
C ARG A 20 -12.35 -0.73 -19.21
N VAL A 21 -11.83 0.43 -19.64
CA VAL A 21 -11.23 1.44 -18.75
C VAL A 21 -11.93 2.77 -18.93
N LEU A 22 -12.34 3.38 -17.80
CA LEU A 22 -12.80 4.76 -17.73
C LEU A 22 -11.69 5.63 -17.11
N ALA A 23 -11.30 6.71 -17.79
CA ALA A 23 -10.36 7.70 -17.27
C ALA A 23 -11.10 8.95 -16.79
N ALA A 24 -10.85 9.36 -15.55
CA ALA A 24 -11.46 10.54 -14.94
C ALA A 24 -10.41 11.40 -14.22
N ASP A 25 -10.37 12.68 -14.54
CA ASP A 25 -9.42 13.64 -14.00
C ASP A 25 -10.09 14.98 -13.71
N ALA A 26 -9.49 15.81 -12.85
CA ALA A 26 -10.00 17.12 -12.45
C ALA A 26 -10.33 18.05 -13.61
N THR A 27 -9.60 17.92 -14.73
CA THR A 27 -9.82 18.72 -15.92
C THR A 27 -10.14 17.85 -17.13
N ARG A 28 -11.00 18.35 -18.02
CA ARG A 28 -11.34 17.67 -19.26
C ARG A 28 -10.12 17.39 -20.13
N MET A 29 -9.16 18.30 -20.16
CA MET A 29 -7.93 18.13 -20.91
C MET A 29 -7.12 16.94 -20.39
N ASN A 30 -6.93 16.84 -19.06
CA ASN A 30 -6.17 15.75 -18.45
C ASN A 30 -6.85 14.40 -18.67
N SER A 31 -8.19 14.33 -18.48
CA SER A 31 -8.94 13.10 -18.71
C SER A 31 -8.83 12.62 -20.15
N GLN A 32 -8.88 13.53 -21.13
CA GLN A 32 -8.69 13.22 -22.56
C GLN A 32 -7.27 12.79 -22.89
N LEU A 33 -6.24 13.47 -22.35
CA LEU A 33 -4.84 13.08 -22.55
C LEU A 33 -4.55 11.69 -21.96
N LEU A 34 -5.10 11.41 -20.78
CA LEU A 34 -4.97 10.10 -20.13
C LEU A 34 -5.65 9.01 -20.97
N ALA A 35 -6.87 9.25 -21.44
CA ALA A 35 -7.61 8.34 -22.31
C ALA A 35 -6.83 8.06 -23.61
N ALA A 36 -6.39 9.11 -24.31
CA ALA A 36 -5.63 8.97 -25.55
C ALA A 36 -4.28 8.23 -25.37
N ALA A 37 -3.66 8.37 -24.19
CA ALA A 37 -2.45 7.62 -23.87
C ALA A 37 -2.73 6.13 -23.64
N LEU A 38 -3.85 5.79 -22.96
CA LEU A 38 -4.25 4.41 -22.72
C LEU A 38 -4.78 3.71 -23.97
N GLU A 39 -5.43 4.40 -24.91
CA GLU A 39 -5.92 3.86 -26.18
C GLU A 39 -4.80 3.28 -27.07
N ARG A 40 -3.56 3.73 -26.88
CA ARG A 40 -2.40 3.18 -27.61
C ARG A 40 -2.09 1.73 -27.23
N ASP A 41 -2.58 1.28 -26.09
CA ASP A 41 -2.39 -0.08 -25.61
C ASP A 41 -3.61 -0.93 -25.99
N LYS A 42 -3.42 -1.86 -26.91
CA LYS A 42 -4.48 -2.74 -27.46
C LYS A 42 -5.17 -3.62 -26.42
N ARG A 43 -4.62 -3.72 -25.21
CA ARG A 43 -5.25 -4.45 -24.10
C ARG A 43 -6.47 -3.72 -23.54
N PHE A 44 -6.60 -2.42 -23.80
CA PHE A 44 -7.64 -1.58 -23.23
C PHE A 44 -8.67 -1.14 -24.26
N GLN A 45 -9.92 -1.18 -23.87
CA GLN A 45 -11.03 -0.44 -24.48
C GLN A 45 -11.31 0.77 -23.61
N VAL A 46 -10.81 1.94 -24.01
CA VAL A 46 -11.00 3.16 -23.27
C VAL A 46 -12.37 3.75 -23.56
N LEU A 47 -13.11 4.08 -22.52
CA LEU A 47 -14.43 4.71 -22.60
C LEU A 47 -14.28 6.23 -22.72
N GLU A 48 -15.36 6.92 -23.10
CA GLU A 48 -15.40 8.38 -23.14
C GLU A 48 -14.94 8.97 -21.80
N PRO A 49 -13.86 9.78 -21.77
CA PRO A 49 -13.32 10.30 -20.53
C PRO A 49 -14.24 11.34 -19.87
N VAL A 50 -14.23 11.36 -18.55
CA VAL A 50 -15.10 12.21 -17.73
C VAL A 50 -14.26 13.11 -16.83
N SER A 51 -14.79 14.30 -16.47
CA SER A 51 -14.06 15.26 -15.63
C SER A 51 -14.84 15.74 -14.39
N ASP A 52 -15.97 15.14 -14.08
CA ASP A 52 -16.80 15.50 -12.93
C ASP A 52 -17.38 14.25 -12.23
N ALA A 53 -17.68 14.40 -10.94
CA ALA A 53 -18.14 13.29 -10.08
C ALA A 53 -19.45 12.65 -10.58
N ARG A 54 -20.41 13.45 -11.02
CA ARG A 54 -21.71 12.94 -11.48
C ARG A 54 -21.57 12.16 -12.78
N GLY A 55 -20.76 12.67 -13.70
CA GLY A 55 -20.45 12.01 -14.95
C GLY A 55 -19.77 10.66 -14.75
N ILE A 56 -18.87 10.53 -13.77
CA ILE A 56 -18.20 9.26 -13.44
C ILE A 56 -19.24 8.22 -13.01
N ILE A 57 -20.10 8.56 -12.05
CA ILE A 57 -21.14 7.64 -11.53
C ILE A 57 -22.09 7.22 -12.65
N ALA A 58 -22.56 8.18 -13.47
CA ALA A 58 -23.43 7.89 -14.60
C ALA A 58 -22.76 7.00 -15.66
N ALA A 59 -21.50 7.27 -15.99
CA ALA A 59 -20.73 6.47 -16.95
C ALA A 59 -20.50 5.03 -16.43
N VAL A 60 -20.17 4.86 -15.15
CA VAL A 60 -19.99 3.53 -14.54
C VAL A 60 -21.30 2.75 -14.54
N ALA A 61 -22.42 3.37 -14.18
CA ALA A 61 -23.72 2.73 -14.16
C ALA A 61 -24.16 2.25 -15.57
N LYS A 62 -23.87 3.06 -16.59
CA LYS A 62 -24.22 2.78 -17.97
C LYS A 62 -23.28 1.80 -18.65
N GLU A 63 -21.99 2.08 -18.57
CA GLU A 63 -20.95 1.42 -19.39
C GLU A 63 -20.30 0.23 -18.67
N LYS A 64 -20.42 0.13 -17.34
CA LYS A 64 -19.85 -0.96 -16.50
C LYS A 64 -18.38 -1.26 -16.80
N PRO A 65 -17.48 -0.28 -16.67
CA PRO A 65 -16.05 -0.51 -16.89
C PRO A 65 -15.49 -1.53 -15.89
N SER A 66 -14.48 -2.29 -16.33
CA SER A 66 -13.74 -3.19 -15.43
C SER A 66 -12.88 -2.42 -14.45
N VAL A 67 -12.27 -1.31 -14.91
CA VAL A 67 -11.41 -0.43 -14.11
C VAL A 67 -11.76 1.02 -14.37
N VAL A 68 -11.84 1.80 -13.30
CA VAL A 68 -11.94 3.27 -13.35
C VAL A 68 -10.68 3.87 -12.75
N VAL A 69 -10.02 4.74 -13.49
CA VAL A 69 -8.87 5.52 -13.03
C VAL A 69 -9.39 6.90 -12.66
N ILE A 70 -9.33 7.25 -11.37
CA ILE A 70 -9.95 8.46 -10.82
C ILE A 70 -8.89 9.34 -10.16
N SER A 71 -8.83 10.64 -10.50
CA SER A 71 -8.08 11.63 -9.75
C SER A 71 -8.63 11.79 -8.33
N ALA A 72 -7.76 11.97 -7.34
CA ALA A 72 -8.17 12.32 -5.98
C ALA A 72 -8.91 13.67 -5.95
N GLU A 73 -8.43 14.62 -6.76
CA GLU A 73 -9.08 15.94 -6.95
C GLU A 73 -10.08 15.86 -8.10
N LEU A 74 -11.31 16.28 -7.85
CA LEU A 74 -12.40 16.44 -8.82
C LEU A 74 -13.26 17.63 -8.40
N ASP A 75 -13.90 18.31 -9.35
CA ASP A 75 -14.82 19.41 -9.09
C ASP A 75 -14.24 20.51 -8.18
N ASP A 76 -12.93 20.81 -8.34
CA ASP A 76 -12.14 21.73 -7.52
C ASP A 76 -12.03 21.33 -6.01
N ASP A 77 -12.36 20.07 -5.68
CA ASP A 77 -12.24 19.51 -4.35
C ASP A 77 -11.19 18.39 -4.32
N LYS A 78 -10.14 18.57 -3.49
CA LYS A 78 -9.02 17.62 -3.32
C LYS A 78 -9.42 16.25 -2.79
N ARG A 79 -10.64 16.12 -2.28
CA ARG A 79 -11.16 14.88 -1.67
C ARG A 79 -12.31 14.26 -2.44
N LYS A 80 -12.82 14.93 -3.45
CA LYS A 80 -14.02 14.48 -4.18
C LYS A 80 -13.83 13.12 -4.84
N GLY A 81 -12.64 12.84 -5.37
CA GLY A 81 -12.32 11.54 -5.95
C GLY A 81 -12.42 10.37 -4.95
N PHE A 82 -12.07 10.59 -3.68
CA PHE A 82 -12.23 9.58 -2.63
C PHE A 82 -13.71 9.31 -2.31
N GLU A 83 -14.55 10.34 -2.32
CA GLU A 83 -16.00 10.19 -2.12
C GLU A 83 -16.62 9.37 -3.25
N VAL A 84 -16.28 9.70 -4.50
CA VAL A 84 -16.72 8.95 -5.68
C VAL A 84 -16.26 7.50 -5.62
N ALA A 85 -15.00 7.24 -5.27
CA ALA A 85 -14.47 5.89 -5.12
C ALA A 85 -15.25 5.07 -4.08
N ARG A 86 -15.62 5.69 -2.95
CA ARG A 86 -16.44 5.05 -1.90
C ARG A 86 -17.85 4.72 -2.40
N GLU A 87 -18.46 5.64 -3.13
CA GLU A 87 -19.78 5.43 -3.72
C GLU A 87 -19.77 4.31 -4.76
N LEU A 88 -18.76 4.30 -5.65
CA LEU A 88 -18.59 3.23 -6.63
C LEU A 88 -18.36 1.87 -5.96
N HIS A 89 -17.55 1.81 -4.91
CA HIS A 89 -17.33 0.57 -4.16
C HIS A 89 -18.63 0.03 -3.53
N ALA A 90 -19.48 0.93 -3.02
CA ALA A 90 -20.75 0.55 -2.39
C ALA A 90 -21.82 0.10 -3.41
N LEU A 91 -21.90 0.77 -4.56
CA LEU A 91 -22.99 0.57 -5.54
C LEU A 91 -22.57 -0.31 -6.72
N HIS A 92 -21.30 -0.35 -7.08
CA HIS A 92 -20.75 -1.00 -8.27
C HIS A 92 -19.49 -1.83 -7.93
N GLY A 93 -19.59 -2.77 -7.00
CA GLY A 93 -18.49 -3.56 -6.48
C GLY A 93 -17.69 -4.37 -7.53
N GLU A 94 -18.26 -4.60 -8.71
CA GLU A 94 -17.58 -5.25 -9.84
C GLU A 94 -16.55 -4.32 -10.51
N THR A 95 -16.79 -3.00 -10.45
CA THR A 95 -15.88 -1.99 -11.01
C THR A 95 -14.74 -1.71 -10.03
N ARG A 96 -13.51 -1.88 -10.47
CA ARG A 96 -12.32 -1.65 -9.65
C ARG A 96 -11.78 -0.25 -9.82
N VAL A 97 -11.38 0.38 -8.75
CA VAL A 97 -10.88 1.76 -8.74
C VAL A 97 -9.37 1.79 -8.59
N VAL A 98 -8.70 2.55 -9.47
CA VAL A 98 -7.32 3.02 -9.32
C VAL A 98 -7.35 4.50 -9.01
N MET A 99 -6.80 4.90 -7.85
CA MET A 99 -6.74 6.29 -7.44
C MET A 99 -5.47 6.95 -7.94
N LEU A 100 -5.59 8.04 -8.72
CA LEU A 100 -4.47 8.90 -9.12
C LEU A 100 -4.20 9.94 -8.04
N LEU A 101 -2.96 9.96 -7.53
CA LEU A 101 -2.49 10.87 -6.51
C LEU A 101 -1.37 11.75 -7.07
N ASP A 102 -1.33 13.01 -6.64
CA ASP A 102 -0.21 13.92 -6.94
C ASP A 102 1.02 13.56 -6.11
N SER A 103 0.80 13.09 -4.87
CA SER A 103 1.84 12.61 -3.97
C SER A 103 1.42 11.35 -3.24
N SER A 104 2.37 10.43 -3.00
CA SER A 104 2.14 9.23 -2.19
C SER A 104 2.30 9.54 -0.69
N GLU A 105 1.51 10.50 -0.17
CA GLU A 105 1.44 10.77 1.26
C GLU A 105 0.64 9.68 1.99
N ARG A 106 1.08 9.36 3.23
CA ARG A 106 0.45 8.30 4.04
C ARG A 106 -1.06 8.47 4.17
N SER A 107 -1.52 9.69 4.44
CA SER A 107 -2.93 10.01 4.63
C SER A 107 -3.78 9.70 3.38
N GLN A 108 -3.29 10.12 2.20
CA GLN A 108 -3.98 9.91 0.92
C GLN A 108 -3.98 8.44 0.50
N VAL A 109 -2.86 7.76 0.66
CA VAL A 109 -2.74 6.31 0.35
C VAL A 109 -3.70 5.49 1.22
N VAL A 110 -3.69 5.73 2.54
CA VAL A 110 -4.58 5.02 3.47
C VAL A 110 -6.05 5.33 3.16
N GLU A 111 -6.37 6.58 2.85
CA GLU A 111 -7.75 6.96 2.49
C GLU A 111 -8.20 6.29 1.20
N ALA A 112 -7.36 6.23 0.16
CA ALA A 112 -7.68 5.55 -1.10
C ALA A 112 -8.10 4.09 -0.85
N PHE A 113 -7.33 3.33 -0.09
CA PHE A 113 -7.68 1.95 0.22
C PHE A 113 -8.91 1.81 1.14
N ARG A 114 -9.13 2.75 2.05
CA ARG A 114 -10.36 2.78 2.89
C ARG A 114 -11.62 3.05 2.09
N THR A 115 -11.52 3.71 0.95
CA THR A 115 -12.66 3.93 0.04
C THR A 115 -12.94 2.74 -0.89
N GLY A 116 -12.13 1.68 -0.82
CA GLY A 116 -12.27 0.48 -1.63
C GLY A 116 -11.44 0.49 -2.92
N ALA A 117 -10.57 1.48 -3.13
CA ALA A 117 -9.64 1.45 -4.26
C ALA A 117 -8.77 0.19 -4.21
N ARG A 118 -8.50 -0.38 -5.38
CA ARG A 118 -7.63 -1.56 -5.55
C ARG A 118 -6.23 -1.20 -5.98
N GLY A 119 -6.02 0.04 -6.40
CA GLY A 119 -4.71 0.56 -6.77
C GLY A 119 -4.55 2.02 -6.40
N VAL A 120 -3.32 2.39 -6.07
CA VAL A 120 -2.87 3.78 -5.94
C VAL A 120 -1.77 3.98 -6.96
N PHE A 121 -1.80 5.12 -7.64
CA PHE A 121 -0.84 5.46 -8.66
C PHE A 121 -0.44 6.93 -8.55
N SER A 122 0.86 7.21 -8.48
CA SER A 122 1.36 8.58 -8.45
C SER A 122 1.50 9.13 -9.87
N ARG A 123 1.07 10.38 -10.07
CA ARG A 123 1.26 11.09 -11.35
C ARG A 123 2.73 11.30 -11.72
N SER A 124 3.64 11.14 -10.78
CA SER A 124 5.09 11.18 -11.03
C SER A 124 5.63 9.91 -11.73
N GLU A 125 4.83 8.84 -11.79
CA GLU A 125 5.21 7.59 -12.42
C GLU A 125 4.91 7.60 -13.94
N SER A 126 5.49 6.64 -14.65
CA SER A 126 5.33 6.55 -16.10
C SER A 126 3.96 5.98 -16.52
N LEU A 127 3.46 6.39 -17.68
CA LEU A 127 2.23 5.82 -18.27
C LEU A 127 2.34 4.31 -18.51
N THR A 128 3.53 3.79 -18.77
CA THR A 128 3.77 2.35 -18.91
C THR A 128 3.50 1.62 -17.60
N SER A 129 3.87 2.24 -16.45
CA SER A 129 3.56 1.70 -15.12
C SER A 129 2.06 1.76 -14.84
N LEU A 130 1.36 2.82 -15.28
CA LEU A 130 -0.10 2.92 -15.15
C LEU A 130 -0.81 1.82 -15.94
N ALA A 131 -0.40 1.56 -17.16
CA ALA A 131 -0.97 0.46 -17.95
C ALA A 131 -0.81 -0.90 -17.26
N ARG A 132 0.33 -1.12 -16.62
CA ARG A 132 0.59 -2.33 -15.82
C ARG A 132 -0.27 -2.38 -14.56
N CYS A 133 -0.43 -1.22 -13.87
CA CYS A 133 -1.33 -1.08 -12.73
C CYS A 133 -2.78 -1.46 -13.10
N ILE A 134 -3.31 -0.89 -14.19
CA ILE A 134 -4.67 -1.17 -14.68
C ILE A 134 -4.84 -2.66 -14.96
N GLN A 135 -3.87 -3.29 -15.62
CA GLN A 135 -3.91 -4.72 -15.91
C GLN A 135 -3.97 -5.55 -14.62
N CYS A 136 -3.04 -5.34 -13.67
CA CYS A 136 -3.02 -6.05 -12.39
C CYS A 136 -4.33 -5.86 -11.61
N VAL A 137 -4.85 -4.63 -11.56
CA VAL A 137 -6.11 -4.33 -10.88
C VAL A 137 -7.29 -5.01 -11.58
N SER A 138 -7.31 -5.07 -12.92
CA SER A 138 -8.35 -5.76 -13.68
C SER A 138 -8.38 -7.27 -13.42
N GLU A 139 -7.25 -7.85 -13.02
CA GLU A 139 -7.10 -9.26 -12.64
C GLU A 139 -7.45 -9.51 -11.15
N GLY A 140 -7.83 -8.47 -10.42
CA GLY A 140 -8.19 -8.55 -8.99
C GLY A 140 -7.02 -8.39 -8.03
N GLN A 141 -5.82 -8.09 -8.52
CA GLN A 141 -4.66 -7.83 -7.68
C GLN A 141 -4.73 -6.42 -7.08
N ILE A 142 -3.95 -6.18 -6.02
CA ILE A 142 -3.77 -4.87 -5.41
C ILE A 142 -2.49 -4.26 -5.98
N TRP A 143 -2.56 -2.98 -6.38
CA TRP A 143 -1.40 -2.22 -6.82
C TRP A 143 -1.01 -1.16 -5.81
N ALA A 144 0.15 -1.36 -5.19
CA ALA A 144 0.80 -0.40 -4.30
C ALA A 144 2.31 -0.68 -4.29
N ASN A 145 3.13 0.35 -4.23
CA ASN A 145 4.57 0.16 -4.02
C ASN A 145 4.88 -0.23 -2.56
N SER A 146 6.11 -0.65 -2.28
CA SER A 146 6.50 -1.13 -0.94
C SER A 146 6.30 -0.09 0.16
N LYS A 147 6.46 1.21 -0.14
CA LYS A 147 6.25 2.31 0.81
C LYS A 147 4.76 2.48 1.11
N GLU A 148 3.92 2.47 0.09
CA GLU A 148 2.47 2.57 0.19
C GLU A 148 1.89 1.38 0.93
N LEU A 149 2.36 0.16 0.62
CA LEU A 149 1.96 -1.05 1.32
C LEU A 149 2.26 -0.96 2.82
N ARG A 150 3.43 -0.43 3.20
CA ARG A 150 3.77 -0.20 4.60
C ARG A 150 2.77 0.74 5.28
N TYR A 151 2.37 1.83 4.64
CA TYR A 151 1.38 2.75 5.18
C TYR A 151 0.02 2.08 5.44
N ILE A 152 -0.39 1.20 4.53
CA ILE A 152 -1.64 0.43 4.68
C ILE A 152 -1.53 -0.52 5.87
N LEU A 153 -0.42 -1.25 5.99
CA LEU A 153 -0.18 -2.19 7.09
C LEU A 153 -0.15 -1.49 8.45
N GLU A 154 0.52 -0.35 8.55
CA GLU A 154 0.54 0.49 9.75
C GLU A 154 -0.88 0.96 10.13
N ALA A 155 -1.65 1.47 9.16
CA ALA A 155 -3.01 1.93 9.39
C ALA A 155 -3.97 0.80 9.81
N LEU A 156 -3.78 -0.41 9.29
CA LEU A 156 -4.53 -1.59 9.73
C LEU A 156 -4.16 -1.97 11.16
N GLY A 157 -2.88 -1.92 11.53
CA GLY A 157 -2.40 -2.15 12.89
C GLY A 157 -3.00 -1.16 13.90
N GLU A 158 -3.13 0.11 13.53
CA GLU A 158 -3.76 1.16 14.35
C GLU A 158 -5.28 0.97 14.48
N ALA A 159 -5.94 0.50 13.43
CA ALA A 159 -7.41 0.35 13.37
C ALA A 159 -7.92 -0.93 14.08
N LEU A 160 -7.07 -1.93 14.24
CA LEU A 160 -7.38 -3.17 14.90
C LEU A 160 -6.75 -3.19 16.30
N PRO A 161 -7.44 -2.77 17.36
CA PRO A 161 -7.03 -3.12 18.71
C PRO A 161 -7.25 -4.64 18.87
N LEU A 162 -6.30 -5.43 18.35
CA LEU A 162 -6.28 -6.85 18.61
C LEU A 162 -6.09 -7.01 20.12
N ARG A 163 -7.18 -7.27 20.83
CA ARG A 163 -7.15 -7.66 22.24
C ARG A 163 -6.45 -9.01 22.31
N VAL A 164 -5.17 -8.95 22.65
CA VAL A 164 -4.26 -10.08 22.81
C VAL A 164 -4.53 -10.85 24.10
N VAL A 165 -5.70 -10.68 24.66
CA VAL A 165 -6.13 -11.38 25.87
C VAL A 165 -7.29 -12.28 25.50
N ASP A 166 -7.28 -13.50 26.01
CA ASP A 166 -8.45 -14.35 25.99
C ASP A 166 -9.59 -13.68 26.80
N THR A 167 -10.78 -14.25 26.76
CA THR A 167 -11.94 -13.77 27.51
C THR A 167 -11.70 -13.71 29.03
N ARG A 168 -10.55 -14.20 29.52
CA ARG A 168 -10.11 -14.22 30.92
C ARG A 168 -8.94 -13.29 31.23
N GLY A 169 -8.48 -12.49 30.22
CA GLY A 169 -7.40 -11.51 30.40
C GLY A 169 -5.98 -12.10 30.37
N ALA A 170 -5.81 -13.37 29.98
CA ALA A 170 -4.50 -14.00 29.88
C ALA A 170 -3.79 -13.69 28.56
N ALA A 171 -2.46 -13.57 28.60
CA ALA A 171 -1.66 -13.36 27.39
C ALA A 171 -1.70 -14.59 26.49
N LEU A 172 -2.18 -14.42 25.24
CA LEU A 172 -2.29 -15.52 24.27
C LEU A 172 -0.93 -16.11 23.87
N LEU A 173 0.10 -15.28 23.80
CA LEU A 173 1.45 -15.68 23.38
C LEU A 173 2.42 -15.72 24.57
N SER A 174 3.25 -16.75 24.62
CA SER A 174 4.38 -16.82 25.54
C SER A 174 5.45 -15.77 25.19
N ARG A 175 6.35 -15.46 26.13
CA ARG A 175 7.47 -14.53 25.89
C ARG A 175 8.29 -14.88 24.65
N ARG A 176 8.58 -16.17 24.44
CA ARG A 176 9.35 -16.65 23.27
C ARG A 176 8.56 -16.51 21.97
N GLU A 177 7.27 -16.75 21.98
CA GLU A 177 6.41 -16.53 20.81
C GLU A 177 6.34 -15.04 20.45
N VAL A 178 6.28 -14.13 21.42
CA VAL A 178 6.33 -12.67 21.20
C VAL A 178 7.67 -12.24 20.59
N GLU A 179 8.80 -12.80 21.04
CA GLU A 179 10.11 -12.53 20.44
C GLU A 179 10.16 -12.96 18.96
N VAL A 180 9.62 -14.12 18.64
CA VAL A 180 9.51 -14.59 17.24
C VAL A 180 8.60 -13.67 16.43
N VAL A 181 7.45 -13.27 16.94
CA VAL A 181 6.52 -12.33 16.28
C VAL A 181 7.19 -11.00 15.97
N ARG A 182 7.99 -10.44 16.89
CA ARG A 182 8.76 -9.21 16.65
C ARG A 182 9.75 -9.35 15.50
N CYS A 183 10.51 -10.44 15.48
CA CYS A 183 11.44 -10.72 14.39
C CYS A 183 10.72 -10.89 13.03
N VAL A 184 9.52 -11.48 13.04
CA VAL A 184 8.67 -11.60 11.84
C VAL A 184 8.24 -10.22 11.36
N ALA A 185 7.87 -9.33 12.27
CA ALA A 185 7.48 -7.95 11.95
C ALA A 185 8.63 -7.12 11.37
N GLU A 186 9.86 -7.38 11.81
CA GLU A 186 11.08 -6.80 11.23
C GLU A 186 11.43 -7.36 9.84
N GLY A 187 10.66 -8.31 9.33
CA GLY A 187 10.84 -8.91 8.01
C GLY A 187 11.89 -10.02 7.94
N LEU A 188 12.43 -10.49 9.09
CA LEU A 188 13.48 -11.50 9.12
C LEU A 188 12.99 -12.85 8.62
N SER A 189 13.79 -13.55 7.82
CA SER A 189 13.54 -14.94 7.42
C SER A 189 13.68 -15.90 8.62
N ASN A 190 13.14 -17.11 8.51
CA ASN A 190 13.24 -18.12 9.59
C ASN A 190 14.69 -18.44 9.97
N ARG A 191 15.61 -18.38 9.01
CA ARG A 191 17.04 -18.57 9.24
C ARG A 191 17.65 -17.44 10.05
N GLU A 192 17.32 -16.19 9.73
CA GLU A 192 17.78 -15.01 10.46
C GLU A 192 17.19 -14.95 11.88
N ILE A 193 15.91 -15.32 12.03
CA ILE A 193 15.26 -15.45 13.34
C ILE A 193 15.98 -16.51 14.18
N ALA A 194 16.29 -17.66 13.59
CA ALA A 194 17.01 -18.74 14.26
C ALA A 194 18.38 -18.26 14.75
N GLN A 195 19.15 -17.57 13.91
CA GLN A 195 20.44 -17.00 14.28
C GLN A 195 20.31 -15.96 15.40
N ARG A 196 19.35 -15.03 15.30
CA ARG A 196 19.15 -13.96 16.27
C ARG A 196 18.72 -14.44 17.65
N LEU A 197 17.87 -15.47 17.69
CA LEU A 197 17.32 -16.00 18.95
C LEU A 197 18.08 -17.22 19.51
N GLY A 198 19.16 -17.65 18.83
CA GLY A 198 19.93 -18.84 19.25
C GLY A 198 19.13 -20.13 19.12
N LEU A 199 18.30 -20.26 18.09
CA LEU A 199 17.43 -21.40 17.80
C LEU A 199 17.85 -22.12 16.51
N THR A 200 17.24 -23.26 16.25
CA THR A 200 17.30 -23.90 14.93
C THR A 200 16.17 -23.36 14.05
N GLU A 201 16.35 -23.40 12.72
CA GLU A 201 15.29 -22.99 11.79
C GLU A 201 14.02 -23.85 11.94
N HIS A 202 14.19 -25.13 12.27
CA HIS A 202 13.07 -26.02 12.56
C HIS A 202 12.31 -25.60 13.81
N THR A 203 13.00 -25.15 14.86
CA THR A 203 12.37 -24.62 16.09
C THR A 203 11.57 -23.37 15.78
N VAL A 204 12.09 -22.46 14.93
CA VAL A 204 11.36 -21.26 14.51
C VAL A 204 10.08 -21.63 13.74
N LYS A 205 10.12 -22.62 12.85
CA LYS A 205 8.92 -23.12 12.15
C LYS A 205 7.88 -23.65 13.12
N ASN A 206 8.30 -24.36 14.16
CA ASN A 206 7.39 -24.88 15.20
C ASN A 206 6.76 -23.74 16.04
N TYR A 207 7.52 -22.69 16.36
CA TYR A 207 6.97 -21.51 17.01
C TYR A 207 5.94 -20.80 16.12
N LEU A 208 6.24 -20.62 14.84
CA LEU A 208 5.31 -20.01 13.89
C LEU A 208 4.01 -20.80 13.75
N PHE A 209 4.10 -22.13 13.69
CA PHE A 209 2.93 -22.99 13.65
C PHE A 209 2.03 -22.78 14.88
N ARG A 210 2.61 -22.77 16.09
CA ARG A 210 1.87 -22.51 17.35
C ARG A 210 1.29 -21.10 17.40
N ILE A 211 2.04 -20.10 16.91
CA ILE A 211 1.59 -18.71 16.81
C ILE A 211 0.38 -18.63 15.88
N PHE A 212 0.43 -19.28 14.72
CA PHE A 212 -0.69 -19.29 13.78
C PHE A 212 -1.94 -19.92 14.40
N ASP A 213 -1.78 -21.04 15.08
CA ASP A 213 -2.88 -21.72 15.77
C ASP A 213 -3.49 -20.86 16.88
N LYS A 214 -2.65 -20.26 17.74
CA LYS A 214 -3.09 -19.41 18.86
C LYS A 214 -3.76 -18.12 18.42
N LEU A 215 -3.30 -17.51 17.31
CA LEU A 215 -3.83 -16.27 16.77
C LEU A 215 -5.00 -16.49 15.81
N GLY A 216 -5.26 -17.73 15.41
CA GLY A 216 -6.27 -18.04 14.39
C GLY A 216 -5.93 -17.51 13.00
N VAL A 217 -4.63 -17.39 12.68
CA VAL A 217 -4.15 -16.84 11.40
C VAL A 217 -3.52 -17.94 10.56
N SER A 218 -3.56 -17.77 9.23
CA SER A 218 -3.06 -18.78 8.29
C SER A 218 -1.82 -18.34 7.52
N LYS A 219 -1.51 -17.04 7.53
CA LYS A 219 -0.45 -16.45 6.72
C LYS A 219 0.52 -15.65 7.57
N ARG A 220 1.81 -15.68 7.17
CA ARG A 220 2.87 -14.89 7.82
C ARG A 220 2.57 -13.40 7.87
N VAL A 221 1.93 -12.85 6.81
CA VAL A 221 1.52 -11.44 6.75
C VAL A 221 0.54 -11.07 7.86
N GLU A 222 -0.35 -11.98 8.23
CA GLU A 222 -1.32 -11.77 9.32
C GLU A 222 -0.62 -11.68 10.68
N VAL A 223 0.49 -12.41 10.89
CA VAL A 223 1.35 -12.28 12.08
C VAL A 223 2.06 -10.93 12.11
N VAL A 224 2.47 -10.40 10.95
CA VAL A 224 3.04 -9.05 10.86
C VAL A 224 2.03 -8.00 11.29
N LEU A 225 0.79 -8.10 10.80
CA LEU A 225 -0.31 -7.20 11.20
C LEU A 225 -0.57 -7.25 12.71
N TYR A 226 -0.58 -8.46 13.27
CA TYR A 226 -0.69 -8.66 14.70
C TYR A 226 0.44 -7.99 15.49
N ALA A 227 1.69 -8.09 15.03
CA ALA A 227 2.83 -7.46 15.69
C ALA A 227 2.75 -5.93 15.71
N TYR A 228 2.29 -5.30 14.63
CA TYR A 228 2.08 -3.85 14.59
C TYR A 228 1.00 -3.39 15.57
N SER A 229 -0.07 -4.18 15.74
CA SER A 229 -1.10 -3.86 16.74
C SER A 229 -0.60 -3.95 18.19
N LEU A 230 0.38 -4.83 18.47
CA LEU A 230 1.02 -4.92 19.77
C LEU A 230 1.91 -3.71 20.09
N GLY A 231 2.63 -3.17 19.08
CA GLY A 231 3.52 -2.02 19.24
C GLY A 231 2.76 -0.74 19.60
N SER A 232 1.60 -0.50 18.97
CA SER A 232 0.78 0.69 19.22
C SER A 232 0.05 0.64 20.59
N ALA A 233 -0.23 -0.53 21.12
CA ALA A 233 -0.88 -0.67 22.44
C ALA A 233 0.08 -0.42 23.61
N ALA A 234 1.39 -0.56 23.42
CA ALA A 234 2.39 -0.36 24.47
C ALA A 234 2.66 1.11 24.80
N GLU A 235 2.34 2.03 23.88
CA GLU A 235 2.53 3.48 24.09
C GLU A 235 1.35 4.17 24.80
N VAL A 236 0.18 3.53 24.88
CA VAL A 236 -1.04 4.13 25.43
C VAL A 236 -1.34 3.70 26.88
N SER A 237 -0.63 2.71 27.43
CA SER A 237 -0.88 2.20 28.78
C SER A 237 0.38 2.25 29.66
N GLY A 238 0.75 3.44 30.12
CA GLY A 238 1.66 3.60 31.22
C GLY A 238 0.90 3.71 32.56
N PRO A 239 0.92 2.72 33.45
CA PRO A 239 0.74 3.00 34.87
C PRO A 239 2.11 3.30 35.48
N ASN A 240 2.21 4.49 36.04
CA ASN A 240 3.24 4.92 36.95
C ASN A 240 3.38 3.90 38.10
N ASN A 241 4.47 3.11 38.14
CA ASN A 241 5.00 2.64 39.43
C ASN A 241 6.48 2.30 39.30
N GLY A 242 7.26 2.93 40.18
CA GLY A 242 8.70 3.00 40.18
C GLY A 242 9.41 1.66 40.40
N ASN A 243 10.44 1.52 39.74
CA ASN A 243 11.80 1.10 40.03
C ASN A 243 12.45 0.30 38.90
N GLY A 244 13.53 0.82 38.38
CA GLY A 244 14.59 -0.02 37.83
C GLY A 244 14.78 -0.09 36.32
N LYS A 245 15.66 0.76 35.84
CA LYS A 245 16.43 0.68 34.57
C LYS A 245 15.67 1.11 33.27
N LYS A 246 15.83 2.38 32.98
CA LYS A 246 15.69 2.95 31.64
C LYS A 246 16.59 2.17 30.64
N LEU A 247 15.97 1.45 29.72
CA LEU A 247 16.62 1.11 28.45
C LEU A 247 16.44 2.29 27.53
N ALA A 248 17.55 2.90 27.15
CA ALA A 248 17.61 4.03 26.22
C ALA A 248 17.08 3.65 24.84
N PRO A 249 16.51 4.61 24.09
CA PRO A 249 16.14 4.38 22.71
C PRO A 249 17.41 4.14 21.89
N ILE A 250 17.37 3.17 21.00
CA ILE A 250 18.46 2.86 20.06
C ILE A 250 18.58 4.06 19.11
N ALA A 251 19.57 4.90 19.40
CA ALA A 251 20.00 5.99 18.53
C ALA A 251 20.55 5.43 17.22
N ALA A 252 20.14 6.02 16.10
CA ALA A 252 20.73 5.82 14.81
C ALA A 252 22.26 6.03 14.90
N SER A 253 23.04 5.06 14.48
CA SER A 253 24.50 5.13 14.40
C SER A 253 24.91 6.25 13.46
N LYS A 254 25.48 7.32 14.05
CA LYS A 254 26.28 8.33 13.35
C LYS A 254 27.49 7.64 12.74
N VAL A 255 27.60 7.70 11.43
CA VAL A 255 28.86 7.50 10.73
C VAL A 255 29.72 8.71 11.01
N VAL A 256 30.81 8.53 11.76
CA VAL A 256 31.86 9.50 11.98
C VAL A 256 32.73 9.52 10.74
N GLY A 257 32.63 10.59 9.97
CA GLY A 257 33.60 10.93 8.92
C GLY A 257 34.45 12.10 9.43
N THR A 258 35.74 11.80 9.58
CA THR A 258 36.77 12.73 9.98
C THR A 258 36.92 13.91 9.02
N SER A 259 36.97 15.10 9.61
CA SER A 259 37.31 16.36 9.01
C SER A 259 38.73 16.40 8.50
N GLU A 260 38.97 16.74 7.23
CA GLU A 260 40.14 17.44 6.78
C GLU A 260 39.76 18.65 5.94
N THR A 261 40.04 19.80 6.53
CA THR A 261 40.08 21.11 5.92
C THR A 261 41.14 21.19 4.85
N LYS A 262 40.77 21.51 3.61
CA LYS A 262 41.67 22.14 2.64
C LYS A 262 40.97 23.27 1.91
N THR A 263 41.34 24.46 2.31
CA THR A 263 41.21 25.76 1.61
C THR A 263 41.88 25.69 0.24
N VAL A 264 41.35 26.38 -0.73
CA VAL A 264 41.92 26.95 -1.97
C VAL A 264 40.93 26.72 -3.11
N SER A 265 40.38 27.64 -3.80
CA SER A 265 40.87 28.75 -4.61
C SER A 265 39.69 29.19 -5.50
N GLN A 266 39.55 30.48 -5.55
CA GLN A 266 38.73 31.28 -6.46
C GLN A 266 38.89 30.85 -7.93
N PHE A 267 37.78 30.71 -8.66
CA PHE A 267 37.75 30.92 -10.10
C PHE A 267 36.74 31.98 -10.50
N PRO A 268 37.09 32.87 -11.43
CA PRO A 268 36.31 34.06 -11.78
C PRO A 268 35.17 33.75 -12.74
N ALA A 269 34.12 34.57 -12.66
CA ALA A 269 32.98 34.58 -13.54
C ALA A 269 33.37 35.00 -14.97
N PRO A 270 32.78 34.44 -16.03
CA PRO A 270 32.93 34.98 -17.37
C PRO A 270 31.96 36.14 -17.61
N ALA A 271 32.55 37.18 -18.17
CA ALA A 271 31.95 38.45 -18.55
C ALA A 271 30.83 38.30 -19.60
N ILE A 272 29.78 39.08 -19.37
CA ILE A 272 28.73 39.37 -20.35
C ILE A 272 29.32 40.34 -21.39
N SER A 273 29.42 39.90 -22.63
CA SER A 273 29.68 40.80 -23.77
C SER A 273 28.38 41.01 -24.53
N ARG A 274 27.95 42.31 -24.48
CA ARG A 274 26.96 42.90 -25.39
C ARG A 274 27.54 42.93 -26.80
N LEU A 275 26.75 42.51 -27.78
CA LEU A 275 26.88 43.10 -29.14
C LEU A 275 25.46 43.28 -29.68
N ALA A 276 25.15 44.54 -29.90
CA ALA A 276 23.97 45.04 -30.61
C ALA A 276 24.35 45.29 -32.07
N LYS A 277 23.34 45.19 -32.91
CA LYS A 277 23.23 45.78 -34.28
C LYS A 277 23.95 45.09 -35.45
N ALA A 278 23.23 44.48 -36.30
CA ALA A 278 22.87 44.90 -37.63
C ALA A 278 21.69 44.03 -38.12
#